data_239c85b08130b841b9d9baba0d896e6c
#
_entry.id   239c85b08130b841b9d9baba0d896e6c
#
_cell.length_a   1.000
_cell.length_b   1.000
_cell.length_c   1.000
_cell.angle_alpha   90.00
_cell.angle_beta   90.00
_cell.angle_gamma   90.00
#
_symmetry.space_group_name_H-M   'P 1'
#
loop_
_entity.id
_entity.type
_entity.pdbx_description
1 polymer ?
#
loop_
_entity_poly.entity_id
_entity_poly.type
_entity_poly.pdbx_seq_one_letter_code
_entity_poly.pdbx_strand_id
1 'polypeptide(L)'
;YGTKNLNFMMKDYVFRRNKEGVHIINLAKTWEKLVLAARIIAAIENPQDIIVIGARENSQRAVLKFCKYTGCQTISGRYTAGTFTNQITKQFREPRLLIVTDPSFDKQAIREAACVNIPTIAFCDTDSPLEYVDCAIPCNTKAKLSIGLMMWFLAREVLRIRGIVARDAEREACVDLFFARDPKEIEESQKAAEVAAAAEAGAEAGAEAPAPTEEGWEQPAAETQW
;
A
#
# COMPACT_ATOMS: atom_id res chain seq x y z
N TYR A 1 -4.29 18.10 -6.38
CA TYR A 1 -4.83 19.21 -5.58
C TYR A 1 -4.39 19.03 -4.12
N GLY A 2 -3.87 20.10 -3.52
CA GLY A 2 -3.56 20.16 -2.08
C GLY A 2 -4.72 20.74 -1.28
N THR A 3 -4.42 21.42 -0.18
CA THR A 3 -5.39 22.06 0.70
C THR A 3 -5.53 23.56 0.45
N LYS A 4 -6.46 24.20 1.17
CA LYS A 4 -6.59 25.67 1.17
C LYS A 4 -5.49 26.34 1.98
N ASN A 5 -4.91 25.61 2.94
CA ASN A 5 -3.82 26.10 3.78
C ASN A 5 -2.47 25.84 3.12
N LEU A 6 -1.55 26.76 3.28
CA LEU A 6 -0.19 26.66 2.77
C LEU A 6 0.80 26.86 3.90
N ASN A 7 1.68 25.88 4.10
CA ASN A 7 2.85 26.06 4.93
C ASN A 7 3.89 26.88 4.17
N PHE A 8 4.56 27.79 4.85
CA PHE A 8 5.61 28.64 4.27
C PHE A 8 6.69 27.85 3.56
N MET A 9 7.16 26.75 4.13
CA MET A 9 8.20 25.89 3.57
C MET A 9 7.75 25.13 2.31
N MET A 10 6.45 24.94 2.10
CA MET A 10 5.90 24.27 0.92
C MET A 10 5.63 25.20 -0.27
N LYS A 11 5.88 26.52 -0.13
CA LYS A 11 5.58 27.52 -1.15
C LYS A 11 6.21 27.19 -2.51
N ASP A 12 7.43 26.70 -2.52
CA ASP A 12 8.18 26.42 -3.76
C ASP A 12 7.65 25.20 -4.52
N TYR A 13 6.85 24.35 -3.88
CA TYR A 13 6.25 23.16 -4.49
C TYR A 13 4.84 23.40 -5.04
N VAL A 14 4.27 24.60 -4.82
CA VAL A 14 2.94 24.97 -5.31
C VAL A 14 3.08 25.69 -6.65
N PHE A 15 2.27 25.29 -7.63
CA PHE A 15 2.21 25.93 -8.94
C PHE A 15 1.35 27.19 -8.91
N ARG A 16 0.11 27.08 -8.44
CA ARG A 16 -0.83 28.20 -8.31
C ARG A 16 -1.97 27.88 -7.35
N ARG A 17 -2.76 28.91 -7.02
CA ARG A 17 -4.00 28.78 -6.25
C ARG A 17 -5.22 28.82 -7.19
N ASN A 18 -6.18 27.93 -7.00
CA ASN A 18 -7.43 27.89 -7.77
C ASN A 18 -8.39 29.01 -7.29
N LYS A 19 -9.47 29.27 -8.06
CA LYS A 19 -10.53 30.25 -7.69
C LYS A 19 -11.20 29.89 -6.35
N GLU A 20 -11.32 28.61 -6.03
CA GLU A 20 -11.87 28.07 -4.77
C GLU A 20 -10.92 28.20 -3.57
N GLY A 21 -9.71 28.72 -3.80
CA GLY A 21 -8.69 28.86 -2.76
C GLY A 21 -7.81 27.64 -2.51
N VAL A 22 -7.98 26.56 -3.26
CA VAL A 22 -7.17 25.34 -3.17
C VAL A 22 -5.85 25.51 -3.91
N HIS A 23 -4.75 25.06 -3.29
CA HIS A 23 -3.44 25.10 -3.91
C HIS A 23 -3.22 23.91 -4.84
N ILE A 24 -2.66 24.17 -6.02
CA ILE A 24 -2.32 23.15 -7.01
C ILE A 24 -0.84 22.82 -6.89
N ILE A 25 -0.53 21.55 -6.65
CA ILE A 25 0.84 21.06 -6.49
C ILE A 25 1.53 20.96 -7.85
N ASN A 26 2.82 21.29 -7.91
CA ASN A 26 3.62 21.16 -9.10
C ASN A 26 4.08 19.71 -9.29
N LEU A 27 3.44 18.99 -10.22
CA LEU A 27 3.71 17.56 -10.49
C LEU A 27 5.12 17.29 -11.03
N ALA A 28 5.75 18.25 -11.71
CA ALA A 28 7.13 18.09 -12.16
C ALA A 28 8.08 17.96 -10.96
N LYS A 29 7.91 18.81 -9.94
CA LYS A 29 8.67 18.70 -8.69
C LYS A 29 8.34 17.44 -7.89
N THR A 30 7.08 17.00 -7.94
CA THR A 30 6.68 15.71 -7.33
C THR A 30 7.47 14.55 -7.93
N TRP A 31 7.54 14.50 -9.25
CA TRP A 31 8.28 13.45 -9.95
C TRP A 31 9.77 13.49 -9.67
N GLU A 32 10.38 14.67 -9.74
CA GLU A 32 11.80 14.88 -9.45
C GLU A 32 12.17 14.38 -8.04
N LYS A 33 11.39 14.78 -7.03
CA LYS A 33 11.60 14.36 -5.65
C LYS A 33 11.32 12.89 -5.42
N LEU A 34 10.35 12.32 -6.11
CA LEU A 34 10.04 10.88 -6.05
C LEU A 34 11.20 10.03 -6.60
N VAL A 35 11.77 10.42 -7.75
CA VAL A 35 12.95 9.73 -8.32
C VAL A 35 14.17 9.87 -7.41
N LEU A 36 14.37 11.04 -6.80
CA LEU A 36 15.43 11.24 -5.82
C LEU A 36 15.24 10.31 -4.60
N ALA A 37 14.03 10.27 -4.05
CA ALA A 37 13.70 9.38 -2.93
C ALA A 37 13.93 7.90 -3.29
N ALA A 38 13.53 7.48 -4.49
CA ALA A 38 13.78 6.11 -4.95
C ALA A 38 15.27 5.76 -5.02
N ARG A 39 16.12 6.72 -5.44
CA ARG A 39 17.59 6.55 -5.44
C ARG A 39 18.13 6.41 -4.02
N ILE A 40 17.66 7.22 -3.07
CA ILE A 40 18.07 7.14 -1.66
C ILE A 40 17.71 5.77 -1.08
N ILE A 41 16.49 5.29 -1.32
CA ILE A 41 16.02 3.99 -0.86
C ILE A 41 16.85 2.85 -1.47
N ALA A 42 17.14 2.93 -2.76
CA ALA A 42 17.93 1.91 -3.47
C ALA A 42 19.40 1.90 -3.05
N ALA A 43 19.95 3.02 -2.57
CA ALA A 43 21.32 3.12 -2.09
C ALA A 43 21.57 2.37 -0.77
N ILE A 44 20.52 2.02 -0.02
CA ILE A 44 20.63 1.23 1.20
C ILE A 44 20.61 -0.25 0.81
N GLU A 45 21.70 -0.95 1.10
CA GLU A 45 21.88 -2.34 0.71
C GLU A 45 20.86 -3.29 1.36
N ASN A 46 20.68 -3.12 2.70
CA ASN A 46 19.73 -3.94 3.44
C ASN A 46 18.35 -3.25 3.51
N PRO A 47 17.32 -3.76 2.83
CA PRO A 47 16.00 -3.13 2.85
C PRO A 47 15.32 -3.18 4.22
N GLN A 48 15.74 -4.08 5.11
CA GLN A 48 15.19 -4.16 6.46
C GLN A 48 15.59 -2.98 7.35
N ASP A 49 16.66 -2.25 7.00
CA ASP A 49 17.09 -1.05 7.71
C ASP A 49 16.28 0.20 7.34
N ILE A 50 15.28 0.04 6.47
CA ILE A 50 14.36 1.09 6.07
C ILE A 50 13.02 0.85 6.75
N ILE A 51 12.53 1.85 7.50
CA ILE A 51 11.21 1.79 8.13
C ILE A 51 10.26 2.75 7.44
N VAL A 52 9.07 2.25 7.12
CA VAL A 52 7.98 3.04 6.54
C VAL A 52 6.86 3.18 7.57
N ILE A 53 6.46 4.42 7.85
CA ILE A 53 5.43 4.74 8.84
C ILE A 53 4.20 5.31 8.14
N GLY A 54 3.03 4.85 8.57
CA GLY A 54 1.74 5.38 8.15
C GLY A 54 0.69 5.19 9.24
N ALA A 55 0.48 6.22 10.06
CA ALA A 55 -0.53 6.18 11.10
C ALA A 55 -1.95 6.39 10.56
N ARG A 56 -2.08 7.08 9.43
CA ARG A 56 -3.36 7.37 8.80
C ARG A 56 -3.97 6.12 8.19
N GLU A 57 -5.26 5.84 8.42
CA GLU A 57 -5.98 4.67 7.89
C GLU A 57 -5.86 4.53 6.37
N ASN A 58 -5.99 5.67 5.64
CA ASN A 58 -5.87 5.71 4.19
C ASN A 58 -4.49 5.27 3.66
N SER A 59 -3.44 5.36 4.47
CA SER A 59 -2.06 5.02 4.08
C SER A 59 -1.62 3.62 4.51
N GLN A 60 -2.28 3.00 5.50
CA GLN A 60 -1.82 1.73 6.09
C GLN A 60 -1.68 0.62 5.06
N ARG A 61 -2.69 0.45 4.20
CA ARG A 61 -2.64 -0.57 3.15
C ARG A 61 -1.54 -0.31 2.13
N ALA A 62 -1.36 0.95 1.72
CA ALA A 62 -0.31 1.35 0.79
C ALA A 62 1.09 1.06 1.36
N VAL A 63 1.31 1.37 2.64
CA VAL A 63 2.55 1.09 3.36
C VAL A 63 2.83 -0.41 3.44
N LEU A 64 1.85 -1.23 3.82
CA LEU A 64 1.99 -2.69 3.87
C LEU A 64 2.36 -3.28 2.51
N LYS A 65 1.71 -2.82 1.43
CA LYS A 65 2.01 -3.28 0.07
C LYS A 65 3.39 -2.81 -0.40
N PHE A 66 3.75 -1.57 -0.12
CA PHE A 66 5.09 -1.05 -0.42
C PHE A 66 6.17 -1.91 0.23
N CYS A 67 6.03 -2.19 1.51
CA CYS A 67 7.00 -3.00 2.24
C CYS A 67 7.07 -4.45 1.72
N LYS A 68 5.92 -5.02 1.32
CA LYS A 68 5.89 -6.36 0.69
C LYS A 68 6.71 -6.42 -0.61
N TYR A 69 6.65 -5.37 -1.44
CA TYR A 69 7.38 -5.33 -2.72
C TYR A 69 8.85 -4.94 -2.57
N THR A 70 9.17 -4.06 -1.64
CA THR A 70 10.54 -3.54 -1.47
C THR A 70 11.37 -4.28 -0.42
N GLY A 71 10.73 -5.08 0.44
CA GLY A 71 11.38 -5.79 1.54
C GLY A 71 11.65 -4.93 2.79
N CYS A 72 11.13 -3.69 2.83
CA CYS A 72 11.30 -2.77 3.95
C CYS A 72 10.46 -3.19 5.17
N GLN A 73 10.83 -2.68 6.35
CA GLN A 73 10.01 -2.81 7.56
C GLN A 73 8.89 -1.78 7.57
N THR A 74 7.79 -2.10 8.24
CA THR A 74 6.65 -1.19 8.39
C THR A 74 6.23 -1.01 9.85
N ILE A 75 5.75 0.21 10.16
CA ILE A 75 4.96 0.51 11.34
C ILE A 75 3.63 1.09 10.83
N SER A 76 2.64 0.22 10.66
CA SER A 76 1.29 0.63 10.28
C SER A 76 0.44 0.89 11.53
N GLY A 77 -0.27 2.02 11.53
CA GLY A 77 -1.05 2.46 12.67
C GLY A 77 -0.28 3.38 13.61
N ARG A 78 -0.68 3.41 14.89
CA ARG A 78 -0.12 4.35 15.87
C ARG A 78 1.36 4.09 16.16
N TYR A 79 2.17 5.13 16.00
CA TYR A 79 3.57 5.11 16.42
C TYR A 79 3.67 5.19 17.95
N THR A 80 4.42 4.27 18.55
CA THR A 80 4.69 4.27 20.00
C THR A 80 5.92 5.14 20.26
N ALA A 81 5.79 6.15 21.11
CA ALA A 81 6.92 7.00 21.49
C ALA A 81 8.04 6.16 22.15
N GLY A 82 9.27 6.49 21.80
CA GLY A 82 10.46 5.78 22.30
C GLY A 82 10.92 4.61 21.44
N THR A 83 10.26 4.30 20.33
CA THR A 83 10.66 3.19 19.43
C THR A 83 12.08 3.37 18.88
N PHE A 84 12.52 4.60 18.62
CA PHE A 84 13.87 4.88 18.10
C PHE A 84 14.86 5.35 19.19
N THR A 85 14.37 5.82 20.33
CA THR A 85 15.20 6.45 21.38
C THR A 85 15.33 5.63 22.65
N ASN A 86 14.38 4.77 22.98
CA ASN A 86 14.37 4.00 24.22
C ASN A 86 14.75 2.53 23.96
N GLN A 87 15.96 2.16 24.31
CA GLN A 87 16.51 0.79 24.14
C GLN A 87 15.77 -0.28 24.97
N ILE A 88 15.10 0.11 26.07
CA ILE A 88 14.40 -0.85 26.95
C ILE A 88 13.06 -1.29 26.34
N THR A 89 12.53 -0.54 25.38
CA THR A 89 11.25 -0.85 24.76
C THR A 89 11.33 -2.13 23.92
N LYS A 90 10.35 -3.03 24.05
CA LYS A 90 10.30 -4.29 23.26
C LYS A 90 10.27 -4.05 21.74
N GLN A 91 9.80 -2.90 21.31
CA GLN A 91 9.68 -2.51 19.89
C GLN A 91 10.84 -1.61 19.44
N PHE A 92 11.94 -1.56 20.19
CA PHE A 92 13.10 -0.76 19.82
C PHE A 92 13.64 -1.15 18.44
N ARG A 93 13.92 -0.16 17.60
CA ARG A 93 14.44 -0.32 16.23
C ARG A 93 15.43 0.80 15.93
N GLU A 94 16.46 0.47 15.15
CA GLU A 94 17.51 1.39 14.69
C GLU A 94 17.55 1.40 13.15
N PRO A 95 16.63 2.10 12.47
CA PRO A 95 16.66 2.18 11.02
C PRO A 95 17.73 3.13 10.52
N ARG A 96 18.17 2.92 9.27
CA ARG A 96 19.07 3.84 8.56
C ARG A 96 18.29 4.89 7.74
N LEU A 97 17.02 4.66 7.48
CA LEU A 97 16.16 5.57 6.75
C LEU A 97 14.72 5.45 7.25
N LEU A 98 14.07 6.59 7.41
CA LEU A 98 12.66 6.69 7.75
C LEU A 98 11.87 7.23 6.55
N ILE A 99 10.76 6.57 6.22
CA ILE A 99 9.79 7.04 5.22
C ILE A 99 8.46 7.29 5.92
N VAL A 100 7.91 8.49 5.78
CA VAL A 100 6.69 8.92 6.45
C VAL A 100 5.63 9.29 5.42
N THR A 101 4.40 8.84 5.65
CA THR A 101 3.28 9.11 4.73
C THR A 101 2.63 10.47 4.94
N ASP A 102 2.65 11.01 6.15
CA ASP A 102 2.14 12.35 6.46
C ASP A 102 2.83 12.93 7.70
N PRO A 103 3.69 13.95 7.56
CA PRO A 103 4.38 14.58 8.68
C PRO A 103 3.45 15.18 9.73
N SER A 104 2.20 15.50 9.36
CA SER A 104 1.23 16.09 10.29
C SER A 104 0.75 15.10 11.33
N PHE A 105 0.64 13.82 10.98
CA PHE A 105 0.22 12.74 11.87
C PHE A 105 1.41 12.10 12.60
N ASP A 106 2.50 11.87 11.89
CA ASP A 106 3.66 11.12 12.37
C ASP A 106 4.77 12.02 12.94
N LYS A 107 4.41 13.18 13.50
CA LYS A 107 5.35 14.16 14.06
C LYS A 107 6.31 13.57 15.09
N GLN A 108 5.81 12.66 15.94
CA GLN A 108 6.61 12.06 17.00
C GLN A 108 7.75 11.22 16.44
N ALA A 109 7.46 10.42 15.41
CA ALA A 109 8.47 9.60 14.75
C ALA A 109 9.57 10.44 14.09
N ILE A 110 9.20 11.54 13.44
CA ILE A 110 10.14 12.47 12.81
C ILE A 110 11.05 13.14 13.86
N ARG A 111 10.49 13.58 14.99
CA ARG A 111 11.28 14.18 16.09
C ARG A 111 12.26 13.18 16.69
N GLU A 112 11.84 11.95 16.90
CA GLU A 112 12.72 10.90 17.41
C GLU A 112 13.82 10.55 16.41
N ALA A 113 13.48 10.45 15.11
CA ALA A 113 14.45 10.24 14.05
C ALA A 113 15.53 11.34 14.01
N ALA A 114 15.12 12.59 14.19
CA ALA A 114 16.04 13.74 14.27
C ALA A 114 16.99 13.65 15.47
N CYS A 115 16.54 13.08 16.62
CA CYS A 115 17.39 12.89 17.80
C CYS A 115 18.47 11.82 17.61
N VAL A 116 18.21 10.83 16.75
CA VAL A 116 19.12 9.68 16.52
C VAL A 116 19.77 9.72 15.14
N ASN A 117 19.77 10.86 14.46
CA ASN A 117 20.40 11.12 13.16
C ASN A 117 19.91 10.19 12.03
N ILE A 118 18.63 9.87 12.02
CA ILE A 118 18.02 9.08 10.95
C ILE A 118 17.45 10.04 9.89
N PRO A 119 17.92 9.97 8.63
CA PRO A 119 17.37 10.78 7.53
C PRO A 119 15.92 10.40 7.25
N THR A 120 15.09 11.41 6.92
CA THR A 120 13.66 11.27 6.77
C THR A 120 13.19 11.68 5.37
N ILE A 121 12.48 10.77 4.69
CA ILE A 121 11.72 11.05 3.47
C ILE A 121 10.25 11.16 3.86
N ALA A 122 9.56 12.21 3.43
CA ALA A 122 8.13 12.37 3.74
C ALA A 122 7.31 12.77 2.52
N PHE A 123 6.10 12.19 2.44
CA PHE A 123 5.07 12.69 1.53
C PHE A 123 4.39 13.87 2.18
N CYS A 124 4.40 15.03 1.51
CA CYS A 124 3.97 16.28 2.09
C CYS A 124 2.85 16.91 1.28
N ASP A 125 1.75 17.25 1.94
CA ASP A 125 0.69 18.10 1.38
C ASP A 125 1.07 19.58 1.53
N THR A 126 0.30 20.47 0.99
CA THR A 126 0.55 21.93 1.04
C THR A 126 0.54 22.51 2.45
N ASP A 127 -0.15 21.88 3.40
CA ASP A 127 -0.22 22.29 4.82
C ASP A 127 0.76 21.53 5.73
N SER A 128 1.53 20.56 5.20
CA SER A 128 2.43 19.74 6.00
C SER A 128 3.63 20.53 6.53
N PRO A 129 4.04 20.31 7.80
CA PRO A 129 5.29 20.86 8.32
C PRO A 129 6.48 20.10 7.74
N LEU A 130 7.56 20.82 7.35
CA LEU A 130 8.80 20.24 6.83
C LEU A 130 9.94 20.23 7.87
N GLU A 131 9.67 20.46 9.13
CA GLU A 131 10.67 20.41 10.19
C GLU A 131 11.26 18.99 10.28
N TYR A 132 12.57 18.87 10.21
CA TYR A 132 13.33 17.61 10.25
C TYR A 132 13.02 16.64 9.09
N VAL A 133 12.52 17.14 7.97
CA VAL A 133 12.32 16.34 6.75
C VAL A 133 13.42 16.68 5.75
N ASP A 134 14.23 15.68 5.36
CA ASP A 134 15.35 15.86 4.45
C ASP A 134 14.91 15.82 2.97
N CYS A 135 14.00 14.93 2.64
CA CYS A 135 13.44 14.82 1.30
C CYS A 135 11.92 14.87 1.34
N ALA A 136 11.34 16.00 0.91
CA ALA A 136 9.90 16.16 0.81
C ALA A 136 9.41 15.80 -0.60
N ILE A 137 8.42 14.92 -0.69
CA ILE A 137 7.72 14.57 -1.93
C ILE A 137 6.36 15.28 -1.90
N PRO A 138 6.17 16.36 -2.67
CA PRO A 138 4.92 17.10 -2.65
C PRO A 138 3.79 16.28 -3.31
N CYS A 139 2.77 15.96 -2.54
CA CYS A 139 1.60 15.23 -3.01
C CYS A 139 0.39 15.46 -2.08
N ASN A 140 -0.77 14.99 -2.49
CA ASN A 140 -1.94 14.95 -1.63
C ASN A 140 -1.89 13.72 -0.73
N THR A 141 -1.70 13.92 0.59
CA THR A 141 -1.61 12.84 1.59
C THR A 141 -2.97 12.46 2.19
N LYS A 142 -4.02 13.26 1.94
CA LYS A 142 -5.33 13.08 2.58
C LYS A 142 -6.24 12.11 1.82
N ALA A 143 -6.11 12.06 0.49
CA ALA A 143 -6.94 11.22 -0.35
C ALA A 143 -6.39 9.78 -0.44
N LYS A 144 -7.27 8.79 -0.22
CA LYS A 144 -6.95 7.35 -0.26
C LYS A 144 -6.33 6.91 -1.60
N LEU A 145 -6.81 7.44 -2.71
CA LEU A 145 -6.30 7.11 -4.05
C LEU A 145 -4.93 7.76 -4.34
N SER A 146 -4.73 8.99 -3.88
CA SER A 146 -3.49 9.72 -4.14
C SER A 146 -2.30 9.09 -3.43
N ILE A 147 -2.43 8.80 -2.13
CA ILE A 147 -1.32 8.21 -1.37
C ILE A 147 -0.99 6.79 -1.85
N GLY A 148 -2.02 6.00 -2.20
CA GLY A 148 -1.83 4.68 -2.79
C GLY A 148 -1.05 4.72 -4.10
N LEU A 149 -1.41 5.64 -5.00
CA LEU A 149 -0.71 5.84 -6.26
C LEU A 149 0.74 6.29 -6.05
N MET A 150 0.99 7.22 -5.13
CA MET A 150 2.35 7.73 -4.85
C MET A 150 3.24 6.63 -4.28
N MET A 151 2.73 5.80 -3.37
CA MET A 151 3.46 4.66 -2.83
C MET A 151 3.73 3.61 -3.91
N TRP A 152 2.79 3.38 -4.82
CA TRP A 152 2.99 2.48 -5.94
C TRP A 152 4.07 2.99 -6.91
N PHE A 153 4.07 4.29 -7.25
CA PHE A 153 5.13 4.88 -8.07
C PHE A 153 6.50 4.74 -7.40
N LEU A 154 6.58 5.02 -6.10
CA LEU A 154 7.83 4.91 -5.36
C LEU A 154 8.33 3.45 -5.35
N ALA A 155 7.46 2.48 -5.08
CA ALA A 155 7.80 1.07 -5.13
C ALA A 155 8.34 0.66 -6.50
N ARG A 156 7.65 1.05 -7.56
CA ARG A 156 8.04 0.74 -8.94
C ARG A 156 9.41 1.31 -9.30
N GLU A 157 9.66 2.58 -8.98
CA GLU A 157 10.95 3.20 -9.27
C GLU A 157 12.09 2.57 -8.45
N VAL A 158 11.86 2.20 -7.20
CA VAL A 158 12.85 1.47 -6.38
C VAL A 158 13.18 0.11 -7.01
N LEU A 159 12.18 -0.68 -7.43
CA LEU A 159 12.38 -1.97 -8.07
C LEU A 159 13.10 -1.85 -9.43
N ARG A 160 12.82 -0.79 -10.18
CA ARG A 160 13.51 -0.48 -11.44
C ARG A 160 14.98 -0.14 -11.23
N ILE A 161 15.30 0.65 -10.20
CA ILE A 161 16.68 1.00 -9.87
C ILE A 161 17.46 -0.22 -9.38
N ARG A 162 16.81 -1.11 -8.60
CA ARG A 162 17.40 -2.38 -8.16
C ARG A 162 17.54 -3.40 -9.29
N GLY A 163 16.99 -3.15 -10.47
CA GLY A 163 17.04 -4.05 -11.62
C GLY A 163 16.11 -5.26 -11.54
N ILE A 164 15.20 -5.32 -10.57
CA ILE A 164 14.23 -6.41 -10.41
C ILE A 164 13.17 -6.34 -11.51
N VAL A 165 12.75 -5.14 -11.87
CA VAL A 165 11.75 -4.88 -12.91
C VAL A 165 12.39 -4.09 -14.05
N ALA A 166 12.27 -4.57 -15.30
CA ALA A 166 12.72 -3.84 -16.46
C ALA A 166 11.89 -2.57 -16.68
N ARG A 167 12.48 -1.53 -17.30
CA ARG A 167 11.75 -0.26 -17.53
C ARG A 167 10.56 -0.44 -18.47
N ASP A 168 10.70 -1.35 -19.45
CA ASP A 168 9.71 -1.63 -20.49
C ASP A 168 8.75 -2.76 -20.12
N ALA A 169 8.95 -3.39 -18.94
CA ALA A 169 8.06 -4.44 -18.46
C ALA A 169 6.65 -3.92 -18.21
N GLU A 170 5.66 -4.73 -18.58
CA GLU A 170 4.27 -4.48 -18.22
C GLU A 170 4.10 -4.40 -16.69
N ARG A 171 2.98 -3.83 -16.26
CA ARG A 171 2.70 -3.58 -14.84
C ARG A 171 2.41 -4.91 -14.13
N GLU A 172 3.37 -5.48 -13.44
CA GLU A 172 3.18 -6.71 -12.65
C GLU A 172 2.19 -6.52 -11.48
N ALA A 173 2.16 -5.32 -10.88
CA ALA A 173 1.28 -5.02 -9.77
C ALA A 173 0.24 -3.98 -10.16
N CYS A 174 -1.04 -4.31 -9.97
CA CYS A 174 -2.12 -3.35 -10.13
C CYS A 174 -2.06 -2.26 -9.04
N VAL A 175 -2.31 -1.01 -9.43
CA VAL A 175 -2.36 0.14 -8.50
C VAL A 175 -3.43 -0.03 -7.43
N ASP A 176 -4.55 -0.66 -7.78
CA ASP A 176 -5.71 -0.86 -6.90
C ASP A 176 -5.38 -1.68 -5.64
N LEU A 177 -4.32 -2.48 -5.69
CA LEU A 177 -3.83 -3.22 -4.52
C LEU A 177 -3.30 -2.31 -3.41
N PHE A 178 -2.88 -1.10 -3.75
CA PHE A 178 -2.36 -0.10 -2.80
C PHE A 178 -3.45 0.77 -2.19
N PHE A 179 -4.64 0.81 -2.78
CA PHE A 179 -5.71 1.67 -2.27
C PHE A 179 -6.30 1.12 -0.97
N ALA A 180 -6.58 2.03 -0.05
CA ALA A 180 -7.34 1.71 1.14
C ALA A 180 -8.77 1.30 0.75
N ARG A 181 -9.26 0.21 1.36
CA ARG A 181 -10.63 -0.27 1.20
C ARG A 181 -11.41 0.02 2.47
N ASP A 182 -12.62 0.47 2.33
CA ASP A 182 -13.50 0.68 3.46
C ASP A 182 -13.91 -0.68 4.08
N PRO A 183 -14.01 -0.80 5.41
CA PRO A 183 -14.37 -2.08 6.06
C PRO A 183 -15.68 -2.68 5.54
N LYS A 184 -16.66 -1.82 5.22
CA LYS A 184 -17.94 -2.25 4.64
C LYS A 184 -17.78 -2.88 3.26
N GLU A 185 -16.95 -2.28 2.38
CA GLU A 185 -16.64 -2.83 1.06
C GLU A 185 -15.92 -4.19 1.17
N ILE A 186 -15.11 -4.37 2.22
CA ILE A 186 -14.41 -5.64 2.48
C ILE A 186 -15.43 -6.70 2.91
N GLU A 187 -16.32 -6.39 3.85
CA GLU A 187 -17.37 -7.30 4.30
C GLU A 187 -18.33 -7.69 3.17
N GLU A 188 -18.74 -6.74 2.34
CA GLU A 188 -19.58 -6.98 1.17
C GLU A 188 -18.87 -7.87 0.13
N SER A 189 -17.60 -7.61 -0.13
CA SER A 189 -16.80 -8.42 -1.05
C SER A 189 -16.55 -9.84 -0.53
N GLN A 190 -16.37 -10.00 0.79
CA GLN A 190 -16.23 -11.32 1.41
C GLN A 190 -17.54 -12.11 1.34
N LYS A 191 -18.67 -11.48 1.67
CA LYS A 191 -19.99 -12.11 1.53
C LYS A 191 -20.31 -12.50 0.09
N ALA A 192 -19.98 -11.62 -0.86
CA ALA A 192 -20.14 -11.92 -2.28
C ALA A 192 -19.26 -13.09 -2.74
N ALA A 193 -18.02 -13.16 -2.25
CA ALA A 193 -17.10 -14.26 -2.54
C ALA A 193 -17.57 -15.58 -1.91
N GLU A 194 -18.10 -15.55 -0.68
CA GLU A 194 -18.69 -16.72 -0.01
C GLU A 194 -19.93 -17.24 -0.74
N VAL A 195 -20.79 -16.34 -1.20
CA VAL A 195 -21.98 -16.70 -1.99
C VAL A 195 -21.57 -17.29 -3.35
N ALA A 196 -20.56 -16.73 -4.02
CA ALA A 196 -20.05 -17.25 -5.26
C ALA A 196 -19.41 -18.65 -5.07
N ALA A 197 -18.60 -18.83 -4.03
CA ALA A 197 -17.99 -20.13 -3.71
C ALA A 197 -19.05 -21.19 -3.34
N ALA A 198 -20.11 -20.79 -2.63
CA ALA A 198 -21.23 -21.68 -2.33
C ALA A 198 -22.05 -22.06 -3.57
N ALA A 199 -22.18 -21.13 -4.52
CA ALA A 199 -22.84 -21.40 -5.82
C ALA A 199 -22.02 -22.34 -6.70
N GLU A 200 -20.68 -22.18 -6.73
CA GLU A 200 -19.77 -23.09 -7.45
C GLU A 200 -19.77 -24.51 -6.83
N ALA A 201 -19.70 -24.62 -5.52
CA ALA A 201 -19.81 -25.90 -4.81
C ALA A 201 -21.16 -26.59 -5.01
N GLY A 202 -22.25 -25.82 -5.11
CA GLY A 202 -23.58 -26.33 -5.44
C GLY A 202 -23.72 -26.80 -6.89
N ALA A 203 -22.99 -26.18 -7.81
CA ALA A 203 -22.97 -26.58 -9.23
C ALA A 203 -22.17 -27.89 -9.46
N GLU A 204 -21.07 -28.08 -8.72
CA GLU A 204 -20.30 -29.33 -8.77
C GLU A 204 -21.05 -30.50 -8.14
N ALA A 205 -21.80 -30.29 -7.06
CA ALA A 205 -22.63 -31.31 -6.43
C ALA A 205 -23.85 -31.71 -7.29
N GLY A 206 -24.30 -30.83 -8.21
CA GLY A 206 -25.39 -31.09 -9.14
C GLY A 206 -24.98 -31.82 -10.42
N ALA A 207 -23.69 -31.99 -10.69
CA ALA A 207 -23.16 -32.63 -11.89
C ALA A 207 -22.92 -34.15 -11.74
N GLU A 208 -23.07 -34.70 -10.52
CA GLU A 208 -23.09 -36.14 -10.29
C GLU A 208 -24.52 -36.67 -10.52
N ALA A 209 -24.88 -36.86 -11.79
CA ALA A 209 -26.10 -37.56 -12.18
C ALA A 209 -26.02 -39.03 -11.70
N PRO A 210 -27.07 -39.59 -11.11
CA PRO A 210 -27.08 -40.99 -10.75
C PRO A 210 -27.01 -41.84 -12.00
N ALA A 211 -26.11 -42.81 -12.00
CA ALA A 211 -25.98 -43.81 -13.07
C ALA A 211 -27.32 -44.54 -13.29
N PRO A 212 -27.74 -44.84 -14.53
CA PRO A 212 -28.96 -45.53 -14.77
C PRO A 212 -28.87 -46.97 -14.18
N THR A 213 -29.76 -47.29 -13.26
CA THR A 213 -30.00 -48.66 -12.78
C THR A 213 -30.44 -49.49 -13.97
N GLU A 214 -29.65 -50.50 -14.32
CA GLU A 214 -30.05 -51.54 -15.26
C GLU A 214 -31.22 -52.33 -14.66
N GLU A 215 -32.43 -52.08 -15.14
CA GLU A 215 -33.55 -52.94 -14.91
C GLU A 215 -33.32 -54.28 -15.65
N GLY A 216 -33.31 -55.34 -14.83
CA GLY A 216 -33.12 -56.71 -15.30
C GLY A 216 -34.27 -57.12 -16.23
N TRP A 217 -33.90 -57.63 -17.41
CA TRP A 217 -34.79 -58.33 -18.29
C TRP A 217 -34.96 -59.77 -17.76
N GLU A 218 -36.09 -60.06 -17.12
CA GLU A 218 -36.56 -61.43 -16.88
C GLU A 218 -36.90 -62.04 -18.23
N GLN A 219 -36.18 -63.11 -18.59
CA GLN A 219 -36.58 -64.01 -19.69
C GLN A 219 -37.60 -65.01 -19.16
N PRO A 220 -38.73 -65.23 -19.85
CA PRO A 220 -39.69 -66.26 -19.48
C PRO A 220 -39.11 -67.64 -19.83
N ALA A 221 -39.21 -68.54 -18.86
CA ALA A 221 -38.89 -69.94 -19.01
C ALA A 221 -39.83 -70.61 -20.03
N ALA A 222 -39.22 -71.21 -21.06
CA ALA A 222 -39.92 -72.09 -21.96
C ALA A 222 -39.94 -73.51 -21.39
N GLU A 223 -41.08 -74.00 -21.06
CA GLU A 223 -41.36 -75.42 -20.83
C GLU A 223 -41.16 -76.18 -22.14
N THR A 224 -40.36 -77.22 -22.10
CA THR A 224 -40.43 -78.29 -23.08
C THR A 224 -40.46 -79.61 -22.38
N GLN A 225 -41.66 -80.20 -22.48
CA GLN A 225 -41.89 -81.63 -22.29
C GLN A 225 -41.19 -82.46 -23.40
N TRP A 226 -40.71 -83.50 -23.00
CA TRP A 226 -40.42 -84.88 -23.48
C TRP A 226 -39.07 -85.39 -23.14
#